data_ea5e6c37212e725da0d76379b89ae009
#
_entry.id   ea5e6c37212e725da0d76379b89ae009
#
_cell.length_a   1.000
_cell.length_b   1.000
_cell.length_c   1.000
_cell.angle_alpha   90.00
_cell.angle_beta   90.00
_cell.angle_gamma   90.00
#
_symmetry.space_group_name_H-M   'P 1'
#
loop_
_entity.id
_entity.type
_entity.pdbx_description
1 polymer ?
#
loop_
_entity_poly.entity_id
_entity_poly.type
_entity_poly.pdbx_seq_one_letter_code
_entity_poly.pdbx_strand_id
1 'polypeptide(L)'
;MIKMTVYELSKNSQFNVLTMPEPERETDGVYIGDLLSWVMGRARENNVWITIMSNINVVAVASLSDVSCVVLAEDVTLDSDVLATAEQKGINVLSTPLSAYDAAVLLSGM
;
A
#
# COMPACT_ATOMS: atom_id res chain seq x y z
N MET A 1 3.01 -5.45 -14.78
CA MET A 1 2.48 -6.13 -13.57
C MET A 1 1.18 -6.84 -13.94
N ILE A 2 1.06 -8.11 -13.60
CA ILE A 2 -0.16 -8.89 -13.83
C ILE A 2 -1.17 -8.48 -12.76
N LYS A 3 -2.43 -8.28 -13.14
CA LYS A 3 -3.47 -7.98 -12.17
C LYS A 3 -3.66 -9.15 -11.19
N MET A 4 -3.69 -8.82 -9.92
CA MET A 4 -3.89 -9.80 -8.86
C MET A 4 -4.62 -9.11 -7.71
N THR A 5 -5.17 -9.89 -6.80
CA THR A 5 -5.78 -9.33 -5.60
C THR A 5 -4.71 -8.96 -4.59
N VAL A 6 -5.08 -8.10 -3.64
CA VAL A 6 -4.17 -7.75 -2.53
C VAL A 6 -3.82 -9.02 -1.74
N TYR A 7 -4.78 -9.95 -1.58
CA TYR A 7 -4.52 -11.22 -0.92
C TYR A 7 -3.41 -12.00 -1.62
N GLU A 8 -3.51 -12.13 -2.95
CA GLU A 8 -2.49 -12.86 -3.72
C GLU A 8 -1.12 -12.19 -3.61
N LEU A 9 -1.09 -10.85 -3.69
CA LEU A 9 0.13 -10.09 -3.54
C LEU A 9 0.76 -10.34 -2.16
N SER A 10 -0.07 -10.40 -1.12
CA SER A 10 0.40 -10.58 0.26
C SER A 10 1.04 -11.94 0.51
N LYS A 11 0.84 -12.90 -0.39
CA LYS A 11 1.46 -14.24 -0.24
C LYS A 11 2.95 -14.23 -0.56
N ASN A 12 3.46 -13.21 -1.21
CA ASN A 12 4.90 -13.10 -1.43
C ASN A 12 5.61 -12.90 -0.08
N SER A 13 6.69 -13.65 0.15
CA SER A 13 7.39 -13.68 1.44
C SER A 13 8.03 -12.35 1.82
N GLN A 14 8.18 -11.42 0.88
CA GLN A 14 8.77 -10.11 1.15
C GLN A 14 7.77 -9.12 1.75
N PHE A 15 6.49 -9.46 1.79
CA PHE A 15 5.46 -8.59 2.33
C PHE A 15 4.89 -9.14 3.63
N ASN A 16 4.64 -8.24 4.58
CA ASN A 16 3.96 -8.55 5.84
C ASN A 16 2.61 -7.82 5.85
N VAL A 17 1.56 -8.52 6.24
CA VAL A 17 0.25 -7.91 6.35
C VAL A 17 0.15 -7.18 7.69
N LEU A 18 -0.09 -5.86 7.64
CA LEU A 18 -0.38 -5.09 8.84
C LEU A 18 -1.89 -5.00 9.09
N THR A 19 -2.66 -4.78 8.03
CA THR A 19 -4.10 -4.88 8.04
C THR A 19 -4.59 -5.17 6.63
N MET A 20 -5.66 -5.97 6.48
CA MET A 20 -6.15 -6.33 5.15
C MET A 20 -7.67 -6.53 5.19
N PRO A 21 -8.44 -5.44 5.40
CA PRO A 21 -9.90 -5.53 5.45
C PRO A 21 -10.55 -5.82 4.09
N GLU A 22 -9.83 -5.56 2.99
CA GLU A 22 -10.35 -5.74 1.63
C GLU A 22 -9.42 -6.63 0.80
N PRO A 23 -9.27 -7.93 1.17
CA PRO A 23 -8.29 -8.81 0.53
C PRO A 23 -8.59 -9.10 -0.94
N GLU A 24 -9.85 -9.02 -1.36
CA GLU A 24 -10.25 -9.33 -2.73
C GLU A 24 -10.06 -8.17 -3.69
N ARG A 25 -9.62 -7.03 -3.20
CA ARG A 25 -9.43 -5.86 -4.04
C ARG A 25 -8.33 -6.12 -5.07
N GLU A 26 -8.64 -5.87 -6.34
CA GLU A 26 -7.66 -6.04 -7.42
C GLU A 26 -6.65 -4.91 -7.44
N THR A 27 -5.42 -5.23 -7.85
CA THR A 27 -4.35 -4.25 -8.00
C THR A 27 -4.12 -3.94 -9.47
N ASP A 28 -3.78 -2.69 -9.77
CA ASP A 28 -3.49 -2.26 -11.14
C ASP A 28 -2.47 -1.14 -11.10
N GLY A 29 -1.22 -1.46 -11.43
CA GLY A 29 -0.14 -0.49 -11.44
C GLY A 29 0.41 -0.17 -10.06
N VAL A 30 1.50 0.59 -10.06
CA VAL A 30 2.23 0.97 -8.86
C VAL A 30 2.50 2.47 -8.89
N TYR A 31 2.30 3.14 -7.77
CA TYR A 31 2.72 4.52 -7.59
C TYR A 31 3.67 4.62 -6.41
N ILE A 32 4.80 5.29 -6.58
CA ILE A 32 5.77 5.52 -5.52
C ILE A 32 5.78 7.01 -5.21
N GLY A 33 5.57 7.36 -3.96
CA GLY A 33 5.66 8.77 -3.56
C GLY A 33 5.37 8.98 -2.09
N ASP A 34 6.04 10.01 -1.54
CA ASP A 34 5.96 10.34 -0.12
C ASP A 34 5.38 11.73 0.12
N LEU A 35 5.30 12.55 -0.92
CA LEU A 35 4.65 13.85 -0.82
C LEU A 35 3.16 13.66 -1.04
N LEU A 36 2.40 13.71 0.05
CA LEU A 36 0.99 13.32 0.03
C LEU A 36 0.12 14.12 -0.93
N SER A 37 0.42 15.42 -1.11
CA SER A 37 -0.33 16.24 -2.07
C SER A 37 -0.14 15.76 -3.51
N TRP A 38 1.03 15.21 -3.83
CA TRP A 38 1.27 14.65 -5.15
C TRP A 38 0.60 13.29 -5.32
N VAL A 39 0.63 12.49 -4.25
CA VAL A 39 -0.05 11.18 -4.27
C VAL A 39 -1.53 11.38 -4.57
N MET A 40 -2.17 12.34 -3.89
CA MET A 40 -3.58 12.65 -4.09
C MET A 40 -3.92 13.00 -5.53
N GLY A 41 -3.03 13.70 -6.22
CA GLY A 41 -3.27 14.14 -7.59
C GLY A 41 -2.79 13.18 -8.67
N ARG A 42 -1.99 12.17 -8.32
CA ARG A 42 -1.27 11.36 -9.31
C ARG A 42 -1.47 9.85 -9.15
N ALA A 43 -1.66 9.34 -7.94
CA ALA A 43 -1.98 7.94 -7.75
C ALA A 43 -3.38 7.68 -8.31
N ARG A 44 -3.57 6.49 -8.84
CA ARG A 44 -4.82 6.13 -9.51
C ARG A 44 -5.54 5.05 -8.74
N GLU A 45 -6.83 4.94 -8.98
CA GLU A 45 -7.65 3.87 -8.44
C GLU A 45 -6.97 2.52 -8.68
N ASN A 46 -6.98 1.70 -7.65
CA ASN A 46 -6.41 0.35 -7.65
C ASN A 46 -4.88 0.28 -7.75
N ASN A 47 -4.16 1.41 -7.69
CA ASN A 47 -2.71 1.35 -7.59
C ASN A 47 -2.27 0.67 -6.29
N VAL A 48 -1.10 0.03 -6.33
CA VAL A 48 -0.33 -0.29 -5.14
C VAL A 48 0.50 0.97 -4.84
N TRP A 49 0.27 1.58 -3.71
CA TRP A 49 1.00 2.80 -3.33
C TRP A 49 2.15 2.46 -2.39
N ILE A 50 3.38 2.66 -2.86
CA ILE A 50 4.59 2.43 -2.07
C ILE A 50 5.03 3.76 -1.46
N THR A 51 5.22 3.79 -0.14
CA THR A 51 5.61 5.00 0.58
C THR A 51 6.38 4.65 1.85
N ILE A 52 7.07 5.62 2.41
CA ILE A 52 7.68 5.53 3.74
C ILE A 52 7.00 6.45 4.76
N MET A 53 5.94 7.11 4.36
CA MET A 53 5.17 7.96 5.29
C MET A 53 4.43 7.11 6.30
N SER A 54 4.39 7.55 7.56
CA SER A 54 3.89 6.72 8.66
C SER A 54 2.84 7.41 9.53
N ASN A 55 2.29 8.54 9.12
CA ASN A 55 1.29 9.25 9.92
C ASN A 55 -0.15 8.92 9.45
N ILE A 56 -1.12 9.38 10.24
CA ILE A 56 -2.55 9.12 9.99
C ILE A 56 -3.00 9.64 8.62
N ASN A 57 -2.33 10.65 8.06
CA ASN A 57 -2.72 11.20 6.76
C ASN A 57 -2.52 10.19 5.62
N VAL A 58 -1.67 9.19 5.81
CA VAL A 58 -1.52 8.11 4.82
C VAL A 58 -2.85 7.40 4.61
N VAL A 59 -3.60 7.15 5.68
CA VAL A 59 -4.90 6.49 5.61
C VAL A 59 -5.90 7.36 4.84
N ALA A 60 -5.93 8.66 5.14
CA ALA A 60 -6.83 9.59 4.46
C ALA A 60 -6.52 9.67 2.96
N VAL A 61 -5.26 9.79 2.60
CA VAL A 61 -4.83 9.88 1.20
C VAL A 61 -5.12 8.59 0.46
N ALA A 62 -4.86 7.44 1.08
CA ALA A 62 -5.16 6.14 0.48
C ALA A 62 -6.65 6.00 0.17
N SER A 63 -7.49 6.47 1.08
CA SER A 63 -8.95 6.45 0.88
C SER A 63 -9.37 7.35 -0.26
N LEU A 64 -8.87 8.58 -0.29
CA LEU A 64 -9.23 9.57 -1.32
C LEU A 64 -8.75 9.16 -2.71
N SER A 65 -7.57 8.57 -2.79
CA SER A 65 -6.97 8.13 -4.06
C SER A 65 -7.50 6.77 -4.51
N ASP A 66 -8.23 6.09 -3.63
CA ASP A 66 -8.82 4.78 -3.91
C ASP A 66 -7.79 3.72 -4.32
N VAL A 67 -6.63 3.73 -3.68
CA VAL A 67 -5.58 2.74 -3.95
C VAL A 67 -6.01 1.36 -3.41
N SER A 68 -5.49 0.29 -4.01
CA SER A 68 -5.79 -1.08 -3.58
C SER A 68 -5.17 -1.38 -2.23
N CYS A 69 -3.95 -0.91 -2.03
CA CYS A 69 -3.22 -1.10 -0.78
C CYS A 69 -2.09 -0.09 -0.68
N VAL A 70 -1.64 0.09 0.54
CA VAL A 70 -0.42 0.84 0.85
C VAL A 70 0.66 -0.18 1.17
N VAL A 71 1.84 -0.03 0.57
CA VAL A 71 3.03 -0.83 0.90
C VAL A 71 4.03 0.10 1.54
N LEU A 72 4.31 -0.12 2.82
CA LEU A 72 5.31 0.65 3.56
C LEU A 72 6.67 0.02 3.33
N ALA A 73 7.58 0.75 2.68
CA ALA A 73 8.93 0.28 2.38
C ALA A 73 9.87 0.51 3.57
N GLU A 74 11.08 -0.08 3.51
CA GLU A 74 12.16 0.15 4.46
C GLU A 74 11.80 -0.22 5.90
N ASP A 75 10.96 -1.24 6.08
CA ASP A 75 10.47 -1.66 7.39
C ASP A 75 9.69 -0.60 8.17
N VAL A 76 9.22 0.44 7.51
CA VAL A 76 8.35 1.43 8.15
C VAL A 76 7.05 0.75 8.55
N THR A 77 6.52 1.14 9.70
CA THR A 77 5.25 0.62 10.19
C THR A 77 4.38 1.78 10.68
N LEU A 78 3.12 1.51 10.94
CA LEU A 78 2.17 2.48 11.47
C LEU A 78 1.86 2.14 12.93
N ASP A 79 1.53 3.17 13.71
CA ASP A 79 1.09 2.96 15.08
C ASP A 79 -0.23 2.17 15.10
N SER A 80 -0.48 1.47 16.20
CA SER A 80 -1.64 0.60 16.32
C SER A 80 -2.97 1.32 16.14
N ASP A 81 -3.07 2.57 16.60
CA ASP A 81 -4.29 3.36 16.42
C ASP A 81 -4.50 3.78 14.96
N VAL A 82 -3.42 4.05 14.23
CA VAL A 82 -3.48 4.34 12.79
C VAL A 82 -3.90 3.10 12.03
N LEU A 83 -3.37 1.93 12.39
CA LEU A 83 -3.77 0.65 11.78
C LEU A 83 -5.23 0.34 12.05
N ALA A 84 -5.71 0.62 13.25
CA ALA A 84 -7.13 0.43 13.57
C ALA A 84 -8.03 1.31 12.70
N THR A 85 -7.60 2.56 12.45
CA THR A 85 -8.32 3.46 11.55
C THR A 85 -8.32 2.93 10.11
N ALA A 86 -7.17 2.43 9.66
CA ALA A 86 -7.07 1.82 8.32
C ALA A 86 -8.03 0.64 8.17
N GLU A 87 -8.09 -0.22 9.19
CA GLU A 87 -9.01 -1.36 9.19
C GLU A 87 -10.45 -0.90 9.07
N GLN A 88 -10.85 0.09 9.85
CA GLN A 88 -12.22 0.62 9.83
C GLN A 88 -12.58 1.26 8.49
N LYS A 89 -11.62 1.88 7.83
CA LYS A 89 -11.85 2.58 6.56
C LYS A 89 -11.67 1.67 5.34
N GLY A 90 -11.38 0.41 5.55
CA GLY A 90 -11.22 -0.54 4.45
C GLY A 90 -9.92 -0.37 3.68
N ILE A 91 -8.85 0.11 4.33
CA ILE A 91 -7.56 0.34 3.69
C ILE A 91 -6.61 -0.81 4.02
N ASN A 92 -6.15 -1.50 2.98
CA ASN A 92 -5.15 -2.56 3.11
C ASN A 92 -3.78 -1.94 3.29
N VAL A 93 -3.02 -2.40 4.29
CA VAL A 93 -1.65 -1.93 4.56
C VAL A 93 -0.72 -3.11 4.71
N LEU A 94 0.30 -3.15 3.90
CA LEU A 94 1.37 -4.14 3.95
C LEU A 94 2.68 -3.43 4.27
N SER A 95 3.67 -4.16 4.76
CA SER A 95 5.02 -3.62 4.93
C SER A 95 6.03 -4.54 4.27
N THR A 96 7.21 -4.01 3.99
CA THR A 96 8.31 -4.77 3.42
C THR A 96 9.65 -4.20 3.88
N PRO A 97 10.67 -5.05 4.10
CA PRO A 97 12.02 -4.55 4.37
C PRO A 97 12.71 -3.97 3.13
N LEU A 98 12.14 -4.21 1.95
CA LEU A 98 12.74 -3.73 0.70
C LEU A 98 12.68 -2.21 0.59
N SER A 99 13.62 -1.65 -0.19
CA SER A 99 13.51 -0.25 -0.60
C SER A 99 12.30 -0.08 -1.51
N ALA A 100 11.88 1.17 -1.73
CA ALA A 100 10.78 1.45 -2.65
C ALA A 100 11.11 0.92 -4.06
N TYR A 101 12.35 1.12 -4.51
CA TYR A 101 12.77 0.61 -5.82
C TYR A 101 12.67 -0.91 -5.89
N ASP A 102 13.25 -1.62 -4.91
CA ASP A 102 13.25 -3.08 -4.94
C ASP A 102 11.84 -3.65 -4.82
N ALA A 103 10.99 -3.02 -4.03
CA ALA A 103 9.58 -3.41 -3.93
C ALA A 103 8.87 -3.24 -5.27
N ALA A 104 9.12 -2.13 -5.97
CA ALA A 104 8.51 -1.88 -7.27
C ALA A 104 8.99 -2.87 -8.32
N VAL A 105 10.29 -3.20 -8.31
CA VAL A 105 10.85 -4.21 -9.23
C VAL A 105 10.21 -5.57 -8.97
N LEU A 106 10.07 -5.95 -7.71
CA LEU A 106 9.41 -7.21 -7.34
C LEU A 106 7.97 -7.23 -7.86
N LEU A 107 7.21 -6.17 -7.60
CA LEU A 107 5.82 -6.08 -8.05
C LEU A 107 5.69 -6.11 -9.56
N SER A 108 6.61 -5.48 -10.28
CA SER A 108 6.56 -5.44 -11.75
C SER A 108 6.79 -6.81 -12.36
N GLY A 109 7.46 -7.72 -11.65
CA GLY A 109 7.73 -9.08 -12.11
C GLY A 109 6.65 -10.09 -11.74
N MET A 110 5.65 -9.65 -10.99
CA MET A 110 4.60 -10.54 -10.51
C MET A 110 3.43 -10.65 -11.48
#